data_6418863f33f4420dca470adfe0aa6155
#
_entry.id   6418863f33f4420dca470adfe0aa6155
#
_cell.length_a   1.000
_cell.length_b   1.000
_cell.length_c   1.000
_cell.angle_alpha   90.00
_cell.angle_beta   90.00
_cell.angle_gamma   90.00
#
_symmetry.space_group_name_H-M   'P 1'
#
loop_
_entity.id
_entity.type
_entity.pdbx_description
1 polymer ?
#
loop_
_entity_poly.entity_id
_entity_poly.type
_entity_poly.pdbx_seq_one_letter_code
_entity_poly.pdbx_strand_id
1 'polypeptide(L)'
;VPTTATQRAQYEFIHETLQHGTTALNFTLSLLEKSYKFHFPKYSSNVRATLQDACKHLLAADNGRELYQAAAEVHERFFAAGGDGSWFSEGYSAYKSRRKPVQDFENFADAISGSSVLDFGSGRGHLAALIGRAGFDCYTTDVMDYRGPEATHLPFRQMASPVDVPYADDMFDSAIVKTVLHHVDEPHVIPLLKNLRRVARRLIIEEDTYGVSDMPLKVTANQSELTQFSKLEESVQFQALVLIDFFGNAVAQGLIDMNFGCQFKRVNEWHSIFNSIGLRVVDTHVAGFRSGNVHKACQVRFVVDREESSVKA
;
A
#
# COMPACT_ATOMS: atom_id res chain seq x y z
N VAL A 1 -20.85 5.85 -9.95
CA VAL A 1 -20.40 5.46 -11.30
C VAL A 1 -18.98 5.96 -11.48
N PRO A 2 -18.02 5.13 -11.96
CA PRO A 2 -16.66 5.59 -12.22
C PRO A 2 -16.67 6.87 -13.07
N THR A 3 -16.01 7.91 -12.57
CA THR A 3 -16.14 9.27 -13.12
C THR A 3 -15.19 9.50 -14.31
N THR A 4 -14.05 8.83 -14.36
CA THR A 4 -13.03 8.99 -15.41
C THR A 4 -12.93 7.75 -16.31
N ALA A 5 -12.38 7.92 -17.52
CA ALA A 5 -12.08 6.79 -18.41
C ALA A 5 -11.05 5.83 -17.78
N THR A 6 -10.04 6.38 -17.11
CA THR A 6 -9.01 5.61 -16.39
C THR A 6 -9.64 4.74 -15.30
N GLN A 7 -10.49 5.31 -14.45
CA GLN A 7 -11.16 4.56 -13.39
C GLN A 7 -12.04 3.43 -13.95
N ARG A 8 -12.75 3.67 -15.06
CA ARG A 8 -13.52 2.61 -15.74
C ARG A 8 -12.64 1.47 -16.21
N ALA A 9 -11.50 1.76 -16.83
CA ALA A 9 -10.57 0.73 -17.29
C ALA A 9 -9.97 -0.07 -16.12
N GLN A 10 -9.67 0.58 -15.00
CA GLN A 10 -9.16 -0.07 -13.78
C GLN A 10 -10.19 -1.04 -13.19
N TYR A 11 -11.44 -0.62 -13.05
CA TYR A 11 -12.50 -1.49 -12.54
C TYR A 11 -12.82 -2.65 -13.50
N GLU A 12 -12.72 -2.44 -14.81
CA GLU A 12 -12.86 -3.52 -15.78
C GLU A 12 -11.74 -4.56 -15.62
N PHE A 13 -10.51 -4.11 -15.48
CA PHE A 13 -9.36 -5.00 -15.23
C PHE A 13 -9.50 -5.78 -13.91
N ILE A 14 -9.98 -5.13 -12.83
CA ILE A 14 -10.24 -5.80 -11.54
C ILE A 14 -11.37 -6.81 -11.69
N HIS A 15 -12.42 -6.46 -12.43
CA HIS A 15 -13.54 -7.36 -12.72
C HIS A 15 -13.07 -8.63 -13.46
N GLU A 16 -12.30 -8.48 -14.55
CA GLU A 16 -11.71 -9.59 -15.27
C GLU A 16 -10.83 -10.46 -14.36
N THR A 17 -10.03 -9.84 -13.51
CA THR A 17 -9.18 -10.53 -12.52
C THR A 17 -10.02 -11.31 -11.52
N LEU A 18 -11.12 -10.73 -11.04
CA LEU A 18 -12.03 -11.37 -10.09
C LEU A 18 -12.76 -12.58 -10.70
N GLN A 19 -13.23 -12.45 -11.96
CA GLN A 19 -13.99 -13.49 -12.67
C GLN A 19 -13.10 -14.65 -13.12
N HIS A 20 -11.88 -14.37 -13.56
CA HIS A 20 -11.01 -15.37 -14.19
C HIS A 20 -9.85 -15.83 -13.31
N GLY A 21 -9.48 -15.07 -12.29
CA GLY A 21 -8.36 -15.35 -11.41
C GLY A 21 -8.72 -16.26 -10.21
N THR A 22 -9.37 -17.39 -10.42
CA THR A 22 -9.87 -18.27 -9.33
C THR A 22 -8.78 -18.62 -8.31
N THR A 23 -7.56 -18.95 -8.74
CA THR A 23 -6.44 -19.28 -7.83
C THR A 23 -6.03 -18.07 -6.99
N ALA A 24 -5.91 -16.90 -7.61
CA ALA A 24 -5.58 -15.64 -6.93
C ALA A 24 -6.68 -15.25 -5.93
N LEU A 25 -7.96 -15.40 -6.32
CA LEU A 25 -9.09 -15.11 -5.45
C LEU A 25 -9.12 -16.05 -4.23
N ASN A 26 -8.93 -17.34 -4.42
CA ASN A 26 -8.88 -18.31 -3.33
C ASN A 26 -7.73 -18.02 -2.36
N PHE A 27 -6.55 -17.67 -2.89
CA PHE A 27 -5.42 -17.25 -2.06
C PHE A 27 -5.77 -15.99 -1.26
N THR A 28 -6.31 -14.96 -1.91
CA THR A 28 -6.70 -13.69 -1.28
C THR A 28 -7.74 -13.90 -0.18
N LEU A 29 -8.82 -14.63 -0.44
CA LEU A 29 -9.86 -14.91 0.56
C LEU A 29 -9.32 -15.71 1.74
N SER A 30 -8.47 -16.71 1.49
CA SER A 30 -7.80 -17.47 2.57
C SER A 30 -6.92 -16.57 3.44
N LEU A 31 -6.19 -15.64 2.82
CA LEU A 31 -5.33 -14.69 3.50
C LEU A 31 -6.14 -13.71 4.36
N LEU A 32 -7.22 -13.15 3.80
CA LEU A 32 -8.13 -12.24 4.50
C LEU A 32 -8.83 -12.97 5.66
N GLU A 33 -9.32 -14.19 5.45
CA GLU A 33 -9.97 -14.98 6.50
C GLU A 33 -9.02 -15.22 7.69
N LYS A 34 -7.81 -15.66 7.43
CA LYS A 34 -6.79 -15.87 8.48
C LYS A 34 -6.47 -14.58 9.21
N SER A 35 -6.27 -13.50 8.46
CA SER A 35 -5.92 -12.19 9.01
C SER A 35 -7.04 -11.62 9.88
N TYR A 36 -8.28 -11.63 9.39
CA TYR A 36 -9.42 -11.10 10.12
C TYR A 36 -9.71 -11.92 11.39
N LYS A 37 -9.62 -13.24 11.33
CA LYS A 37 -9.73 -14.09 12.53
C LYS A 37 -8.67 -13.80 13.58
N PHE A 38 -7.43 -13.50 13.15
CA PHE A 38 -6.34 -13.12 14.04
C PHE A 38 -6.54 -11.76 14.68
N HIS A 39 -6.93 -10.75 13.88
CA HIS A 39 -7.09 -9.37 14.37
C HIS A 39 -8.41 -9.13 15.11
N PHE A 40 -9.44 -9.90 14.78
CA PHE A 40 -10.80 -9.79 15.35
C PHE A 40 -11.27 -11.13 15.94
N PRO A 41 -10.55 -11.70 16.92
CA PRO A 41 -10.82 -13.07 17.41
C PRO A 41 -12.22 -13.24 18.03
N LYS A 42 -12.79 -12.17 18.60
CA LYS A 42 -14.15 -12.17 19.14
C LYS A 42 -15.21 -12.48 18.08
N TYR A 43 -14.92 -12.18 16.82
CA TYR A 43 -15.84 -12.32 15.68
C TYR A 43 -15.40 -13.40 14.69
N SER A 44 -14.47 -14.26 15.09
CA SER A 44 -13.86 -15.28 14.21
C SER A 44 -14.87 -16.23 13.57
N SER A 45 -16.01 -16.50 14.21
CA SER A 45 -17.11 -17.32 13.65
C SER A 45 -17.81 -16.64 12.47
N ASN A 46 -17.84 -15.32 12.42
CA ASN A 46 -18.57 -14.54 11.41
C ASN A 46 -17.72 -14.27 10.17
N VAL A 47 -16.38 -14.22 10.32
CA VAL A 47 -15.44 -13.78 9.28
C VAL A 47 -15.65 -14.52 7.95
N ARG A 48 -15.73 -15.85 8.00
CA ARG A 48 -15.87 -16.66 6.78
C ARG A 48 -17.17 -16.35 6.04
N ALA A 49 -18.29 -16.33 6.76
CA ALA A 49 -19.61 -16.03 6.17
C ALA A 49 -19.62 -14.63 5.54
N THR A 50 -19.13 -13.62 6.28
CA THR A 50 -19.03 -12.24 5.78
C THR A 50 -18.21 -12.15 4.49
N LEU A 51 -17.02 -12.80 4.45
CA LEU A 51 -16.17 -12.78 3.24
C LEU A 51 -16.80 -13.54 2.07
N GLN A 52 -17.49 -14.66 2.33
CA GLN A 52 -18.17 -15.43 1.30
C GLN A 52 -19.35 -14.65 0.70
N ASP A 53 -20.17 -14.01 1.54
CA ASP A 53 -21.31 -13.21 1.09
C ASP A 53 -20.85 -11.97 0.31
N ALA A 54 -19.81 -11.29 0.81
CA ALA A 54 -19.18 -10.17 0.10
C ALA A 54 -18.65 -10.61 -1.28
N CYS A 55 -17.89 -11.71 -1.33
CA CYS A 55 -17.33 -12.24 -2.57
C CYS A 55 -18.44 -12.66 -3.55
N LYS A 56 -19.50 -13.32 -3.08
CA LYS A 56 -20.65 -13.70 -3.91
C LYS A 56 -21.32 -12.49 -4.55
N HIS A 57 -21.46 -11.40 -3.80
CA HIS A 57 -22.05 -10.15 -4.30
C HIS A 57 -21.17 -9.50 -5.37
N LEU A 58 -19.85 -9.44 -5.13
CA LEU A 58 -18.88 -8.89 -6.10
C LEU A 58 -18.81 -9.72 -7.39
N LEU A 59 -18.86 -11.06 -7.29
CA LEU A 59 -18.84 -11.98 -8.44
C LEU A 59 -20.14 -11.94 -9.28
N ALA A 60 -21.23 -11.38 -8.77
CA ALA A 60 -22.47 -11.20 -9.50
C ALA A 60 -22.47 -9.99 -10.44
N ALA A 61 -21.44 -9.14 -10.39
CA ALA A 61 -21.26 -8.05 -11.34
C ALA A 61 -20.89 -8.58 -12.72
N ASP A 62 -21.51 -8.02 -13.78
CA ASP A 62 -21.28 -8.45 -15.17
C ASP A 62 -20.17 -7.64 -15.86
N ASN A 63 -19.72 -6.53 -15.26
CA ASN A 63 -18.68 -5.64 -15.79
C ASN A 63 -18.09 -4.74 -14.71
N GLY A 64 -17.02 -3.98 -15.05
CA GLY A 64 -16.33 -3.10 -14.10
C GLY A 64 -17.21 -1.99 -13.52
N ARG A 65 -18.21 -1.49 -14.26
CA ARG A 65 -19.14 -0.49 -13.73
C ARG A 65 -20.03 -1.07 -12.62
N GLU A 66 -20.52 -2.26 -12.82
CA GLU A 66 -21.32 -2.96 -11.82
C GLU A 66 -20.46 -3.39 -10.63
N LEU A 67 -19.21 -3.82 -10.87
CA LEU A 67 -18.26 -4.10 -9.80
C LEU A 67 -18.00 -2.87 -8.91
N TYR A 68 -17.88 -1.68 -9.49
CA TYR A 68 -17.76 -0.44 -8.72
C TYR A 68 -18.97 -0.23 -7.78
N GLN A 69 -20.18 -0.45 -8.29
CA GLN A 69 -21.42 -0.33 -7.50
C GLN A 69 -21.49 -1.42 -6.43
N ALA A 70 -21.20 -2.67 -6.81
CA ALA A 70 -21.17 -3.81 -5.91
C ALA A 70 -20.16 -3.61 -4.77
N ALA A 71 -18.98 -3.03 -5.04
CA ALA A 71 -17.99 -2.73 -4.01
C ALA A 71 -18.51 -1.73 -2.97
N ALA A 72 -19.21 -0.68 -3.41
CA ALA A 72 -19.85 0.29 -2.52
C ALA A 72 -20.93 -0.38 -1.66
N GLU A 73 -21.82 -1.17 -2.27
CA GLU A 73 -22.88 -1.88 -1.57
C GLU A 73 -22.34 -2.89 -0.55
N VAL A 74 -21.29 -3.63 -0.92
CA VAL A 74 -20.61 -4.59 -0.03
C VAL A 74 -19.97 -3.85 1.14
N HIS A 75 -19.31 -2.70 0.89
CA HIS A 75 -18.76 -1.87 1.94
C HIS A 75 -19.83 -1.45 2.95
N GLU A 76 -20.89 -0.80 2.47
CA GLU A 76 -22.00 -0.30 3.31
C GLU A 76 -22.65 -1.43 4.12
N ARG A 77 -22.87 -2.58 3.50
CA ARG A 77 -23.55 -3.71 4.14
C ARG A 77 -22.68 -4.43 5.16
N PHE A 78 -21.42 -4.70 4.84
CA PHE A 78 -20.59 -5.64 5.60
C PHE A 78 -19.43 -4.99 6.37
N PHE A 79 -18.97 -3.81 5.97
CA PHE A 79 -17.75 -3.22 6.52
C PHE A 79 -17.93 -1.85 7.15
N ALA A 80 -18.95 -1.09 6.76
CA ALA A 80 -19.25 0.21 7.33
C ALA A 80 -19.82 0.11 8.76
N ALA A 81 -19.75 1.22 9.49
CA ALA A 81 -20.37 1.33 10.80
C ALA A 81 -21.91 1.22 10.70
N GLY A 82 -22.50 0.29 11.45
CA GLY A 82 -23.94 0.03 11.42
C GLY A 82 -24.41 -1.05 10.46
N GLY A 83 -23.53 -1.59 9.60
CA GLY A 83 -23.81 -2.76 8.76
C GLY A 83 -23.72 -4.08 9.53
N ASP A 84 -24.05 -5.19 8.87
CA ASP A 84 -24.00 -6.54 9.45
C ASP A 84 -22.59 -6.95 9.90
N GLY A 85 -21.56 -6.30 9.34
CA GLY A 85 -20.14 -6.46 9.69
C GLY A 85 -19.55 -5.28 10.45
N SER A 86 -20.34 -4.49 11.19
CA SER A 86 -19.89 -3.33 11.96
C SER A 86 -18.74 -3.63 12.93
N TRP A 87 -18.59 -4.88 13.35
CA TRP A 87 -17.45 -5.37 14.12
C TRP A 87 -16.11 -5.11 13.43
N PHE A 88 -16.07 -5.13 12.10
CA PHE A 88 -14.87 -4.84 11.33
C PHE A 88 -14.51 -3.35 11.43
N SER A 89 -15.46 -2.47 11.15
CA SER A 89 -15.28 -1.02 11.15
C SER A 89 -14.65 -0.50 12.46
N GLU A 90 -15.20 -0.91 13.61
CA GLU A 90 -14.70 -0.51 14.92
C GLU A 90 -13.27 -1.03 15.18
N GLY A 91 -13.05 -2.32 14.94
CA GLY A 91 -11.76 -2.95 15.15
C GLY A 91 -10.70 -2.42 14.19
N TYR A 92 -11.06 -2.18 12.94
CA TYR A 92 -10.16 -1.68 11.92
C TYR A 92 -9.78 -0.21 12.17
N SER A 93 -10.73 0.64 12.59
CA SER A 93 -10.45 2.02 12.97
C SER A 93 -9.45 2.09 14.14
N ALA A 94 -9.65 1.27 15.17
CA ALA A 94 -8.72 1.17 16.29
C ALA A 94 -7.33 0.65 15.86
N TYR A 95 -7.29 -0.30 14.95
CA TYR A 95 -6.04 -0.79 14.37
C TYR A 95 -5.30 0.31 13.60
N LYS A 96 -5.97 1.00 12.68
CA LYS A 96 -5.39 2.06 11.83
C LYS A 96 -4.85 3.25 12.63
N SER A 97 -5.52 3.62 13.72
CA SER A 97 -5.13 4.78 14.52
C SER A 97 -4.08 4.48 15.61
N ARG A 98 -3.97 3.22 16.06
CA ARG A 98 -3.13 2.88 17.22
C ARG A 98 -2.00 1.90 16.90
N ARG A 99 -2.33 0.73 16.35
CA ARG A 99 -1.35 -0.35 16.14
C ARG A 99 -0.51 -0.15 14.88
N LYS A 100 -1.19 0.14 13.77
CA LYS A 100 -0.55 0.24 12.46
C LYS A 100 0.57 1.29 12.42
N PRO A 101 0.37 2.52 12.93
CA PRO A 101 1.44 3.53 12.90
C PRO A 101 2.67 3.12 13.70
N VAL A 102 2.49 2.46 14.85
CA VAL A 102 3.62 1.99 15.68
C VAL A 102 4.42 0.93 14.92
N GLN A 103 3.75 -0.05 14.33
CA GLN A 103 4.38 -1.08 13.51
C GLN A 103 5.10 -0.48 12.29
N ASP A 104 4.48 0.49 11.63
CA ASP A 104 5.08 1.18 10.50
C ASP A 104 6.33 1.95 10.95
N PHE A 105 6.26 2.69 12.06
CA PHE A 105 7.42 3.40 12.60
C PHE A 105 8.56 2.44 12.93
N GLU A 106 8.29 1.33 13.62
CA GLU A 106 9.30 0.30 13.92
C GLU A 106 9.95 -0.28 12.65
N ASN A 107 9.18 -0.39 11.56
CA ASN A 107 9.68 -0.90 10.28
C ASN A 107 10.56 0.09 9.51
N PHE A 108 10.44 1.39 9.78
CA PHE A 108 11.18 2.42 9.05
C PHE A 108 12.29 3.08 9.88
N ALA A 109 12.19 3.05 11.20
CA ALA A 109 13.05 3.82 12.10
C ALA A 109 14.55 3.53 11.90
N ASP A 110 14.93 2.28 11.67
CA ASP A 110 16.31 1.85 11.45
C ASP A 110 16.89 2.33 10.10
N ALA A 111 16.03 2.68 9.15
CA ALA A 111 16.43 3.12 7.81
C ALA A 111 16.49 4.65 7.68
N ILE A 112 15.84 5.40 8.59
CA ILE A 112 15.88 6.87 8.59
C ILE A 112 17.33 7.34 8.80
N SER A 113 17.77 8.27 7.96
CA SER A 113 19.05 8.94 8.06
C SER A 113 18.84 10.44 8.26
N GLY A 114 19.67 11.06 9.09
CA GLY A 114 19.55 12.48 9.40
C GLY A 114 18.39 12.83 10.31
N SER A 115 17.95 14.09 10.28
CA SER A 115 16.91 14.60 11.18
C SER A 115 15.63 15.07 10.46
N SER A 116 15.73 15.44 9.18
CA SER A 116 14.61 15.94 8.40
C SER A 116 13.97 14.83 7.55
N VAL A 117 12.67 14.61 7.73
CA VAL A 117 11.94 13.49 7.11
C VAL A 117 10.70 13.98 6.39
N LEU A 118 10.52 13.55 5.14
CA LEU A 118 9.28 13.70 4.39
C LEU A 118 8.47 12.39 4.44
N ASP A 119 7.23 12.44 4.89
CA ASP A 119 6.24 11.36 4.72
C ASP A 119 5.43 11.68 3.45
N PHE A 120 5.75 10.98 2.35
CA PHE A 120 5.13 11.17 1.04
C PHE A 120 3.94 10.24 0.87
N GLY A 121 2.80 10.77 0.43
CA GLY A 121 1.53 10.05 0.43
C GLY A 121 1.07 9.77 1.85
N SER A 122 1.15 10.78 2.71
CA SER A 122 1.03 10.64 4.16
C SER A 122 -0.37 10.22 4.65
N GLY A 123 -1.41 10.31 3.79
CA GLY A 123 -2.78 9.96 4.13
C GLY A 123 -3.24 10.66 5.42
N ARG A 124 -3.65 9.88 6.42
CA ARG A 124 -4.08 10.40 7.73
C ARG A 124 -2.95 10.99 8.59
N GLY A 125 -1.69 10.82 8.17
CA GLY A 125 -0.51 11.35 8.86
C GLY A 125 -0.15 10.64 10.16
N HIS A 126 -0.69 9.47 10.43
CA HIS A 126 -0.43 8.73 11.66
C HIS A 126 1.05 8.34 11.82
N LEU A 127 1.70 7.93 10.72
CA LEU A 127 3.13 7.61 10.70
C LEU A 127 3.95 8.88 10.92
N ALA A 128 3.66 9.94 10.18
CA ALA A 128 4.32 11.24 10.32
C ALA A 128 4.28 11.78 11.76
N ALA A 129 3.10 11.66 12.42
CA ALA A 129 2.94 12.08 13.81
C ALA A 129 3.83 11.28 14.78
N LEU A 130 4.09 10.00 14.51
CA LEU A 130 5.03 9.20 15.32
C LEU A 130 6.48 9.56 15.05
N ILE A 131 6.85 9.79 13.78
CA ILE A 131 8.17 10.26 13.38
C ILE A 131 8.48 11.60 14.08
N GLY A 132 7.54 12.56 14.05
CA GLY A 132 7.70 13.84 14.75
C GLY A 132 7.85 13.67 16.27
N ARG A 133 7.05 12.79 16.90
CA ARG A 133 7.18 12.48 18.35
C ARG A 133 8.49 11.81 18.70
N ALA A 134 9.10 11.09 17.78
CA ALA A 134 10.42 10.49 17.96
C ALA A 134 11.58 11.50 17.83
N GLY A 135 11.28 12.79 17.57
CA GLY A 135 12.26 13.87 17.54
C GLY A 135 12.78 14.24 16.16
N PHE A 136 12.17 13.73 15.08
CA PHE A 136 12.51 14.12 13.72
C PHE A 136 11.70 15.35 13.27
N ASP A 137 12.29 16.20 12.45
CA ASP A 137 11.59 17.28 11.75
C ASP A 137 10.78 16.68 10.60
N CYS A 138 9.53 16.32 10.89
CA CYS A 138 8.68 15.60 9.95
C CYS A 138 7.76 16.53 9.17
N TYR A 139 7.74 16.36 7.85
CA TYR A 139 6.91 17.06 6.88
C TYR A 139 6.03 16.07 6.15
N THR A 140 4.87 16.53 5.67
CA THR A 140 3.89 15.69 5.01
C THR A 140 3.47 16.26 3.66
N THR A 141 3.19 15.38 2.69
CA THR A 141 2.59 15.75 1.40
C THR A 141 1.65 14.66 0.90
N ASP A 142 0.60 15.07 0.22
CA ASP A 142 -0.37 14.18 -0.41
C ASP A 142 -1.13 14.95 -1.51
N VAL A 143 -1.93 14.25 -2.32
CA VAL A 143 -2.80 14.86 -3.35
C VAL A 143 -3.91 15.72 -2.76
N MET A 144 -4.32 15.43 -1.52
CA MET A 144 -5.25 16.20 -0.70
C MET A 144 -4.83 16.16 0.76
N ASP A 145 -5.29 17.13 1.56
CA ASP A 145 -5.05 17.09 3.02
C ASP A 145 -6.02 16.11 3.71
N TYR A 146 -5.56 14.88 3.91
CA TYR A 146 -6.31 13.82 4.61
C TYR A 146 -5.96 13.73 6.09
N ARG A 147 -5.07 14.58 6.62
CA ARG A 147 -4.50 14.44 7.97
C ARG A 147 -5.57 14.42 9.06
N GLY A 148 -5.41 13.48 9.99
CA GLY A 148 -6.17 13.43 11.23
C GLY A 148 -5.66 14.45 12.26
N PRO A 149 -6.42 14.64 13.37
CA PRO A 149 -6.09 15.63 14.40
C PRO A 149 -4.68 15.51 14.97
N GLU A 150 -4.13 14.31 15.03
CA GLU A 150 -2.79 14.02 15.53
C GLU A 150 -1.65 14.50 14.63
N ALA A 151 -1.92 14.81 13.37
CA ALA A 151 -0.93 15.23 12.39
C ALA A 151 -1.13 16.66 11.87
N THR A 152 -2.20 17.34 12.22
CA THR A 152 -2.51 18.70 11.73
C THR A 152 -1.48 19.76 12.14
N HIS A 153 -0.71 19.49 13.19
CA HIS A 153 0.38 20.37 13.65
C HIS A 153 1.65 20.26 12.80
N LEU A 154 1.80 19.20 11.98
CA LEU A 154 2.94 19.00 11.11
C LEU A 154 2.83 19.88 9.85
N PRO A 155 3.95 20.35 9.27
CA PRO A 155 3.93 21.02 7.98
C PRO A 155 3.36 20.11 6.89
N PHE A 156 2.43 20.66 6.07
CA PHE A 156 1.84 19.98 4.94
C PHE A 156 1.90 20.84 3.70
N ARG A 157 2.18 20.23 2.55
CA ARG A 157 2.00 20.85 1.25
C ARG A 157 1.24 19.89 0.33
N GLN A 158 0.18 20.40 -0.27
CA GLN A 158 -0.60 19.63 -1.24
C GLN A 158 0.14 19.54 -2.57
N MET A 159 0.12 18.36 -3.18
CA MET A 159 0.66 18.13 -4.52
C MET A 159 -0.24 18.79 -5.56
N ALA A 160 0.35 19.50 -6.52
CA ALA A 160 -0.38 20.10 -7.65
C ALA A 160 -0.64 19.07 -8.78
N SER A 161 0.11 17.99 -8.83
CA SER A 161 -0.01 16.91 -9.81
C SER A 161 0.54 15.59 -9.23
N PRO A 162 0.28 14.43 -9.86
CA PRO A 162 0.78 13.14 -9.39
C PRO A 162 2.31 13.00 -9.33
N VAL A 163 3.04 13.89 -9.99
CA VAL A 163 4.50 13.88 -10.02
C VAL A 163 5.13 15.03 -9.22
N ASP A 164 4.30 15.93 -8.68
CA ASP A 164 4.76 17.09 -7.95
C ASP A 164 5.19 16.70 -6.54
N VAL A 165 6.37 17.19 -6.13
CA VAL A 165 6.83 17.14 -4.74
C VAL A 165 7.15 18.57 -4.34
N PRO A 166 6.22 19.31 -3.67
CA PRO A 166 6.22 20.76 -3.55
C PRO A 166 7.20 21.28 -2.48
N TYR A 167 8.42 20.75 -2.50
CA TYR A 167 9.50 21.10 -1.58
C TYR A 167 10.78 21.46 -2.36
N ALA A 168 11.66 22.22 -1.71
CA ALA A 168 12.93 22.64 -2.28
C ALA A 168 13.89 21.44 -2.46
N ASP A 169 14.86 21.60 -3.35
CA ASP A 169 15.92 20.62 -3.55
C ASP A 169 16.70 20.43 -2.25
N ASP A 170 17.12 19.19 -1.98
CA ASP A 170 17.93 18.82 -0.81
C ASP A 170 17.33 19.20 0.56
N MET A 171 16.01 19.36 0.62
CA MET A 171 15.35 19.80 1.86
C MET A 171 15.32 18.70 2.92
N PHE A 172 15.35 17.44 2.51
CA PHE A 172 15.21 16.30 3.43
C PHE A 172 16.42 15.38 3.43
N ASP A 173 16.75 14.88 4.61
CA ASP A 173 17.72 13.80 4.74
C ASP A 173 17.11 12.45 4.29
N SER A 174 15.82 12.23 4.62
CA SER A 174 15.09 11.02 4.24
C SER A 174 13.67 11.34 3.76
N ALA A 175 13.17 10.56 2.79
CA ALA A 175 11.75 10.52 2.45
C ALA A 175 11.22 9.09 2.55
N ILE A 176 10.05 8.93 3.17
CA ILE A 176 9.35 7.65 3.28
C ILE A 176 8.23 7.64 2.25
N VAL A 177 8.17 6.58 1.45
CA VAL A 177 7.14 6.32 0.45
C VAL A 177 6.57 4.94 0.73
N LYS A 178 5.36 4.88 1.27
CA LYS A 178 4.80 3.63 1.76
C LYS A 178 3.53 3.26 1.02
N THR A 179 3.61 2.21 0.20
CA THR A 179 2.46 1.66 -0.56
C THR A 179 1.71 2.74 -1.34
N VAL A 180 2.44 3.52 -2.12
CA VAL A 180 1.93 4.65 -2.92
C VAL A 180 2.17 4.44 -4.42
N LEU A 181 3.35 3.91 -4.79
CA LEU A 181 3.79 3.93 -6.18
C LEU A 181 2.95 3.03 -7.08
N HIS A 182 2.39 1.94 -6.55
CA HIS A 182 1.50 1.06 -7.32
C HIS A 182 0.12 1.70 -7.62
N HIS A 183 -0.22 2.81 -6.96
CA HIS A 183 -1.39 3.65 -7.28
C HIS A 183 -1.09 4.75 -8.30
N VAL A 184 0.19 4.99 -8.60
CA VAL A 184 0.61 6.01 -9.57
C VAL A 184 0.60 5.42 -10.98
N ASP A 185 -0.01 6.11 -11.95
CA ASP A 185 -0.03 5.67 -13.34
C ASP A 185 1.39 5.51 -13.89
N GLU A 186 1.63 4.46 -14.66
CA GLU A 186 2.96 4.05 -15.16
C GLU A 186 3.82 5.20 -15.71
N PRO A 187 3.30 6.11 -16.56
CA PRO A 187 4.11 7.22 -17.10
C PRO A 187 4.60 8.19 -16.04
N HIS A 188 4.00 8.20 -14.85
CA HIS A 188 4.29 9.14 -13.77
C HIS A 188 5.26 8.59 -12.73
N VAL A 189 5.48 7.28 -12.64
CA VAL A 189 6.33 6.64 -11.62
C VAL A 189 7.76 7.18 -11.66
N ILE A 190 8.41 7.15 -12.83
CA ILE A 190 9.79 7.63 -12.99
C ILE A 190 9.92 9.15 -12.76
N PRO A 191 9.05 10.02 -13.34
CA PRO A 191 9.05 11.45 -13.01
C PRO A 191 8.88 11.73 -11.52
N LEU A 192 7.97 11.03 -10.85
CA LEU A 192 7.76 11.16 -9.40
C LEU A 192 9.02 10.77 -8.60
N LEU A 193 9.61 9.62 -8.88
CA LEU A 193 10.84 9.17 -8.22
C LEU A 193 12.01 10.15 -8.44
N LYS A 194 12.12 10.76 -9.62
CA LYS A 194 13.11 11.84 -9.88
C LYS A 194 12.86 13.07 -9.02
N ASN A 195 11.59 13.45 -8.80
CA ASN A 195 11.24 14.56 -7.91
C ASN A 195 11.48 14.23 -6.43
N LEU A 196 11.20 12.99 -6.01
CA LEU A 196 11.55 12.53 -4.67
C LEU A 196 13.07 12.55 -4.44
N ARG A 197 13.87 12.05 -5.42
CA ARG A 197 15.33 12.11 -5.41
C ARG A 197 15.86 13.56 -5.37
N ARG A 198 15.15 14.51 -5.96
CA ARG A 198 15.52 15.94 -5.94
C ARG A 198 15.41 16.52 -4.53
N VAL A 199 14.35 16.17 -3.79
CA VAL A 199 14.06 16.79 -2.49
C VAL A 199 14.70 16.05 -1.31
N ALA A 200 15.06 14.76 -1.46
CA ALA A 200 15.60 13.93 -0.38
C ALA A 200 16.88 13.18 -0.82
N ARG A 201 17.81 13.01 0.13
CA ARG A 201 19.07 12.26 -0.09
C ARG A 201 18.87 10.77 -0.06
N ARG A 202 17.99 10.30 0.84
CA ARG A 202 17.60 8.90 0.99
C ARG A 202 16.11 8.72 0.75
N LEU A 203 15.73 7.68 0.00
CA LEU A 203 14.35 7.25 -0.09
C LEU A 203 14.21 5.90 0.60
N ILE A 204 13.19 5.76 1.43
CA ILE A 204 12.79 4.52 2.10
C ILE A 204 11.43 4.17 1.52
N ILE A 205 11.43 3.22 0.58
CA ILE A 205 10.26 2.87 -0.22
C ILE A 205 9.78 1.50 0.22
N GLU A 206 8.52 1.38 0.62
CA GLU A 206 7.87 0.10 0.86
C GLU A 206 6.74 -0.09 -0.14
N GLU A 207 6.82 -1.18 -0.91
CA GLU A 207 5.82 -1.50 -1.92
C GLU A 207 5.37 -2.95 -1.85
N ASP A 208 4.16 -3.19 -2.33
CA ASP A 208 3.63 -4.52 -2.55
C ASP A 208 4.23 -5.07 -3.85
N THR A 209 4.87 -6.23 -3.78
CA THR A 209 5.69 -6.79 -4.86
C THR A 209 5.40 -8.26 -5.09
N TYR A 210 5.79 -8.75 -6.27
CA TYR A 210 5.74 -10.17 -6.63
C TYR A 210 7.08 -10.63 -7.24
N GLY A 211 7.19 -11.91 -7.61
CA GLY A 211 8.43 -12.46 -8.16
C GLY A 211 9.59 -12.48 -7.15
N VAL A 212 9.29 -12.81 -5.87
CA VAL A 212 10.27 -12.81 -4.77
C VAL A 212 10.97 -14.17 -4.59
N SER A 213 10.68 -15.17 -5.42
CA SER A 213 11.17 -16.55 -5.29
C SER A 213 12.70 -16.66 -5.31
N ASP A 214 13.37 -15.78 -6.05
CA ASP A 214 14.83 -15.81 -6.24
C ASP A 214 15.60 -14.94 -5.23
N MET A 215 14.90 -14.32 -4.29
CA MET A 215 15.52 -13.45 -3.30
C MET A 215 16.01 -14.25 -2.09
N PRO A 216 17.22 -13.95 -1.55
CA PRO A 216 17.64 -14.48 -0.26
C PRO A 216 16.74 -13.88 0.82
N LEU A 217 15.72 -14.64 1.20
CA LEU A 217 14.74 -14.20 2.19
C LEU A 217 15.40 -14.16 3.57
N LYS A 218 15.70 -12.99 4.08
CA LYS A 218 15.83 -12.79 5.53
C LYS A 218 14.42 -12.86 6.11
N VAL A 219 13.95 -14.08 6.37
CA VAL A 219 12.55 -14.29 6.70
C VAL A 219 12.29 -13.95 8.14
N THR A 220 11.59 -12.87 8.38
CA THR A 220 10.84 -12.61 9.61
C THR A 220 9.46 -13.28 9.55
N ALA A 221 8.83 -13.50 10.68
CA ALA A 221 7.59 -14.29 10.87
C ALA A 221 6.53 -14.20 9.75
N ASN A 222 5.90 -15.30 9.42
CA ASN A 222 4.88 -15.67 8.42
C ASN A 222 5.43 -16.27 7.11
N GLN A 223 6.36 -17.19 7.27
CA GLN A 223 6.92 -17.96 6.16
C GLN A 223 5.85 -18.74 5.37
N SER A 224 4.72 -19.13 6.02
CA SER A 224 3.75 -19.99 5.36
C SER A 224 3.03 -19.27 4.21
N GLU A 225 2.59 -18.03 4.41
CA GLU A 225 1.93 -17.24 3.39
C GLU A 225 2.89 -16.87 2.26
N LEU A 226 4.10 -16.45 2.61
CA LEU A 226 5.13 -16.14 1.62
C LEU A 226 5.55 -17.37 0.82
N THR A 227 5.70 -18.52 1.48
CA THR A 227 6.01 -19.81 0.81
C THR A 227 4.87 -20.26 -0.11
N GLN A 228 3.61 -20.05 0.28
CA GLN A 228 2.47 -20.35 -0.59
C GLN A 228 2.43 -19.41 -1.79
N PHE A 229 2.62 -18.11 -1.56
CA PHE A 229 2.62 -17.08 -2.59
C PHE A 229 3.77 -17.29 -3.60
N SER A 230 4.98 -17.57 -3.15
CA SER A 230 6.14 -17.80 -4.03
C SER A 230 6.04 -19.05 -4.91
N LYS A 231 5.14 -19.98 -4.58
CA LYS A 231 4.85 -21.17 -5.41
C LYS A 231 3.80 -20.91 -6.49
N LEU A 232 3.09 -19.79 -6.42
CA LEU A 232 2.14 -19.40 -7.46
C LEU A 232 2.92 -18.88 -8.68
N GLU A 233 2.36 -19.10 -9.87
CA GLU A 233 2.84 -18.44 -11.09
C GLU A 233 2.83 -16.92 -10.89
N GLU A 234 3.80 -16.22 -11.46
CA GLU A 234 3.94 -14.76 -11.28
C GLU A 234 2.69 -13.97 -11.70
N SER A 235 2.01 -14.41 -12.76
CA SER A 235 0.72 -13.84 -13.17
C SER A 235 -0.35 -13.97 -12.10
N VAL A 236 -0.38 -15.09 -11.38
CA VAL A 236 -1.31 -15.34 -10.26
C VAL A 236 -0.90 -14.52 -9.05
N GLN A 237 0.41 -14.37 -8.77
CA GLN A 237 0.91 -13.49 -7.71
C GLN A 237 0.47 -12.05 -7.94
N PHE A 238 0.64 -11.55 -9.18
CA PHE A 238 0.19 -10.22 -9.58
C PHE A 238 -1.33 -10.05 -9.39
N GLN A 239 -2.13 -10.99 -9.89
CA GLN A 239 -3.59 -10.99 -9.71
C GLN A 239 -3.98 -11.00 -8.22
N ALA A 240 -3.26 -11.74 -7.38
CA ALA A 240 -3.52 -11.76 -5.94
C ALA A 240 -3.25 -10.39 -5.30
N LEU A 241 -2.19 -9.66 -5.70
CA LEU A 241 -1.94 -8.29 -5.22
C LEU A 241 -3.06 -7.34 -5.64
N VAL A 242 -3.53 -7.43 -6.89
CA VAL A 242 -4.68 -6.63 -7.38
C VAL A 242 -5.91 -6.85 -6.51
N LEU A 243 -6.23 -8.11 -6.22
CA LEU A 243 -7.40 -8.45 -5.40
C LEU A 243 -7.22 -8.05 -3.93
N ILE A 244 -6.03 -8.21 -3.36
CA ILE A 244 -5.73 -7.78 -1.97
C ILE A 244 -5.91 -6.27 -1.85
N ASP A 245 -5.38 -5.50 -2.79
CA ASP A 245 -5.50 -4.04 -2.83
C ASP A 245 -6.97 -3.60 -3.00
N PHE A 246 -7.69 -4.20 -3.93
CA PHE A 246 -9.11 -3.94 -4.14
C PHE A 246 -9.95 -4.26 -2.89
N PHE A 247 -9.81 -5.45 -2.30
CA PHE A 247 -10.52 -5.80 -1.07
C PHE A 247 -10.14 -4.90 0.10
N GLY A 248 -8.85 -4.55 0.22
CA GLY A 248 -8.36 -3.70 1.31
C GLY A 248 -8.85 -2.26 1.24
N ASN A 249 -8.86 -1.69 0.07
CA ASN A 249 -9.17 -0.27 -0.12
C ASN A 249 -10.63 -0.04 -0.54
N ALA A 250 -11.09 -0.62 -1.65
CA ALA A 250 -12.46 -0.39 -2.12
C ALA A 250 -13.49 -1.06 -1.20
N VAL A 251 -13.30 -2.35 -0.89
CA VAL A 251 -14.32 -3.12 -0.18
C VAL A 251 -14.30 -2.83 1.32
N ALA A 252 -13.15 -3.00 1.97
CA ALA A 252 -13.09 -2.89 3.43
C ALA A 252 -13.04 -1.44 3.94
N GLN A 253 -12.45 -0.50 3.20
CA GLN A 253 -12.35 0.90 3.60
C GLN A 253 -13.32 1.84 2.86
N GLY A 254 -14.05 1.36 1.85
CA GLY A 254 -14.97 2.17 1.06
C GLY A 254 -14.29 3.21 0.15
N LEU A 255 -13.00 3.06 -0.13
CA LEU A 255 -12.22 3.97 -0.98
C LEU A 255 -12.42 3.64 -2.46
N ILE A 256 -13.67 3.55 -2.89
CA ILE A 256 -14.05 3.14 -4.25
C ILE A 256 -13.56 4.10 -5.34
N ASP A 257 -13.34 5.37 -5.00
CA ASP A 257 -12.86 6.41 -5.94
C ASP A 257 -11.32 6.52 -5.99
N MET A 258 -10.62 5.65 -5.26
CA MET A 258 -9.16 5.62 -5.27
C MET A 258 -8.63 5.22 -6.64
N ASN A 259 -7.46 5.71 -7.02
CA ASN A 259 -6.77 5.25 -8.22
C ASN A 259 -6.18 3.85 -7.99
N PHE A 260 -6.76 2.83 -8.63
CA PHE A 260 -6.23 1.47 -8.64
C PHE A 260 -5.27 1.30 -9.83
N GLY A 261 -4.11 1.96 -9.78
CA GLY A 261 -3.12 1.91 -10.86
C GLY A 261 -2.61 0.50 -11.16
N CYS A 262 -2.72 -0.41 -10.19
CA CYS A 262 -2.27 -1.80 -10.28
C CYS A 262 -0.82 -1.93 -10.80
N GLN A 263 0.04 -0.94 -10.49
CA GLN A 263 1.43 -0.88 -10.96
C GLN A 263 2.38 -1.67 -10.05
N PHE A 264 1.95 -2.89 -9.67
CA PHE A 264 2.82 -3.79 -8.93
C PHE A 264 3.99 -4.23 -9.81
N LYS A 265 5.20 -4.21 -9.25
CA LYS A 265 6.42 -4.55 -9.96
C LYS A 265 7.19 -5.64 -9.20
N ARG A 266 8.02 -6.37 -9.94
CA ARG A 266 8.99 -7.28 -9.33
C ARG A 266 10.10 -6.49 -8.64
N VAL A 267 10.76 -7.12 -7.70
CA VAL A 267 11.93 -6.53 -7.02
C VAL A 267 13.00 -6.08 -8.02
N ASN A 268 13.27 -6.91 -9.03
CA ASN A 268 14.27 -6.60 -10.06
C ASN A 268 13.88 -5.39 -10.92
N GLU A 269 12.59 -5.21 -11.19
CA GLU A 269 12.07 -4.06 -11.94
C GLU A 269 12.26 -2.78 -11.12
N TRP A 270 11.98 -2.81 -9.80
CA TRP A 270 12.25 -1.69 -8.91
C TRP A 270 13.75 -1.34 -8.89
N HIS A 271 14.64 -2.32 -8.76
CA HIS A 271 16.09 -2.09 -8.81
C HIS A 271 16.52 -1.44 -10.12
N SER A 272 15.99 -1.93 -11.26
CA SER A 272 16.28 -1.37 -12.58
C SER A 272 15.81 0.09 -12.69
N ILE A 273 14.61 0.41 -12.18
CA ILE A 273 14.09 1.77 -12.16
C ILE A 273 14.98 2.66 -11.30
N PHE A 274 15.31 2.27 -10.07
CA PHE A 274 16.16 3.06 -9.18
C PHE A 274 17.52 3.37 -9.82
N ASN A 275 18.19 2.36 -10.34
CA ASN A 275 19.50 2.51 -11.02
C ASN A 275 19.39 3.45 -12.23
N SER A 276 18.32 3.35 -13.02
CA SER A 276 18.12 4.17 -14.23
C SER A 276 18.02 5.67 -13.96
N ILE A 277 17.68 6.04 -12.73
CA ILE A 277 17.52 7.44 -12.29
C ILE A 277 18.61 7.90 -11.33
N GLY A 278 19.70 7.14 -11.17
CA GLY A 278 20.83 7.48 -10.30
C GLY A 278 20.49 7.39 -8.81
N LEU A 279 19.69 6.39 -8.43
CA LEU A 279 19.49 5.96 -7.06
C LEU A 279 20.21 4.62 -6.86
N ARG A 280 21.13 4.60 -5.91
CA ARG A 280 21.86 3.38 -5.52
C ARG A 280 21.08 2.62 -4.47
N VAL A 281 20.77 1.35 -4.72
CA VAL A 281 20.14 0.48 -3.73
C VAL A 281 21.15 0.17 -2.61
N VAL A 282 20.77 0.53 -1.39
CA VAL A 282 21.57 0.30 -0.17
C VAL A 282 21.12 -0.97 0.54
N ASP A 283 19.81 -1.18 0.64
CA ASP A 283 19.20 -2.34 1.28
C ASP A 283 17.90 -2.73 0.57
N THR A 284 17.62 -4.02 0.56
CA THR A 284 16.37 -4.60 0.11
C THR A 284 15.91 -5.63 1.14
N HIS A 285 14.83 -5.32 1.83
CA HIS A 285 14.27 -6.18 2.88
C HIS A 285 12.92 -6.74 2.47
N VAL A 286 12.83 -8.06 2.26
CA VAL A 286 11.57 -8.75 1.98
C VAL A 286 10.84 -8.98 3.30
N ALA A 287 9.88 -8.11 3.60
CA ALA A 287 9.03 -8.23 4.78
C ALA A 287 7.93 -9.29 4.62
N GLY A 288 7.56 -9.60 3.37
CA GLY A 288 6.49 -10.54 3.05
C GLY A 288 5.15 -10.14 3.64
N PHE A 289 4.34 -11.14 4.00
CA PHE A 289 2.99 -10.95 4.55
C PHE A 289 3.06 -10.70 6.06
N ARG A 290 3.25 -9.45 6.49
CA ARG A 290 3.40 -9.11 7.92
C ARG A 290 2.18 -9.48 8.74
N SER A 291 2.39 -10.20 9.86
CA SER A 291 1.31 -10.63 10.77
C SER A 291 0.57 -9.46 11.40
N GLY A 292 1.25 -8.33 11.59
CA GLY A 292 0.68 -7.12 12.14
C GLY A 292 -0.31 -6.41 11.22
N ASN A 293 -0.29 -6.67 9.91
CA ASN A 293 -1.19 -6.05 8.95
C ASN A 293 -2.53 -6.77 8.89
N VAL A 294 -3.63 -6.00 8.89
CA VAL A 294 -4.99 -6.55 8.67
C VAL A 294 -5.14 -6.93 7.20
N HIS A 295 -4.81 -6.04 6.27
CA HIS A 295 -4.66 -6.37 4.86
C HIS A 295 -3.18 -6.64 4.59
N LYS A 296 -2.88 -7.91 4.34
CA LYS A 296 -1.51 -8.39 4.15
C LYS A 296 -1.22 -8.48 2.66
N ALA A 297 -0.14 -7.88 2.22
CA ALA A 297 0.42 -8.10 0.89
C ALA A 297 1.89 -8.52 1.02
N CYS A 298 2.49 -8.97 -0.07
CA CYS A 298 3.90 -9.29 -0.12
C CYS A 298 4.71 -7.99 -0.20
N GLN A 299 5.13 -7.47 0.96
CA GLN A 299 5.80 -6.18 1.07
C GLN A 299 7.33 -6.32 0.99
N VAL A 300 7.94 -5.41 0.25
CA VAL A 300 9.40 -5.24 0.20
C VAL A 300 9.73 -3.79 0.48
N ARG A 301 10.69 -3.60 1.41
CA ARG A 301 11.26 -2.29 1.72
C ARG A 301 12.59 -2.12 0.98
N PHE A 302 12.72 -1.05 0.25
CA PHE A 302 13.94 -0.61 -0.41
C PHE A 302 14.48 0.62 0.30
N VAL A 303 15.77 0.62 0.60
CA VAL A 303 16.52 1.81 1.02
C VAL A 303 17.42 2.19 -0.14
N VAL A 304 17.23 3.37 -0.68
CA VAL A 304 18.00 3.86 -1.82
C VAL A 304 18.57 5.24 -1.53
N ASP A 305 19.83 5.44 -1.83
CA ASP A 305 20.51 6.71 -1.67
C ASP A 305 20.74 7.36 -3.04
N ARG A 306 20.65 8.68 -3.07
CA ARG A 306 21.07 9.44 -4.25
C ARG A 306 22.57 9.21 -4.48
N GLU A 307 22.94 8.80 -5.70
CA GLU A 307 24.35 8.78 -6.09
C GLU A 307 24.92 10.20 -6.04
N GLU A 308 26.00 10.37 -5.27
CA GLU A 308 26.74 11.61 -5.31
C GLU A 308 27.33 11.75 -6.70
N SER A 309 27.02 12.87 -7.36
CA SER A 309 27.72 13.22 -8.60
C SER A 309 29.21 13.24 -8.24
N SER A 310 29.99 12.30 -8.77
CA SER A 310 31.44 12.39 -8.72
C SER A 310 31.85 13.65 -9.49
N VAL A 311 31.88 14.79 -8.82
CA VAL A 311 32.52 15.98 -9.34
C VAL A 311 33.99 15.57 -9.43
N LYS A 312 34.42 15.20 -10.64
CA LYS A 312 35.83 15.10 -10.95
C LYS A 312 36.42 16.48 -10.71
N ALA A 313 37.18 16.60 -9.64
CA ALA A 313 38.03 17.77 -9.34
C ALA A 313 39.07 17.95 -10.47
#